data_e39c12e26f1caaebc5cadfcfaca1f8c2
#
_entry.id   e39c12e26f1caaebc5cadfcfaca1f8c2
#
_cell.length_a   1.000
_cell.length_b   1.000
_cell.length_c   1.000
_cell.angle_alpha   90.00
_cell.angle_beta   90.00
_cell.angle_gamma   90.00
#
_symmetry.space_group_name_H-M   'P 1'
#
loop_
_entity.id
_entity.type
_entity.pdbx_description
1 polymer ?
#
loop_
_entity_poly.entity_id
_entity_poly.type
_entity_poly.pdbx_seq_one_letter_code
_entity_poly.pdbx_strand_id
1 'polypeptide(L)' 'MKRYNVAFSIAFEIPKCTDPKGKDVTAKQFRQAILLRLAGLDDEDLLEAIGLGFDNYEDTNSMYFRHADPENYIKKNERR' A
#
# COMPACT_ATOMS: atom_id res chain seq x y z
N MET A 1 0.88 24.32 -11.82
CA MET A 1 0.55 22.93 -12.16
C MET A 1 -0.12 22.26 -10.97
N LYS A 2 -1.25 21.63 -11.20
CA LYS A 2 -1.94 20.89 -10.15
C LYS A 2 -1.20 19.58 -9.83
N ARG A 3 -1.16 19.24 -8.56
CA ARG A 3 -0.56 18.00 -8.08
C ARG A 3 -1.61 17.19 -7.35
N TYR A 4 -1.47 15.88 -7.40
CA TYR A 4 -2.43 14.97 -6.80
C TYR A 4 -1.70 13.93 -5.96
N ASN A 5 -2.32 13.57 -4.84
CA ASN A 5 -1.93 12.38 -4.09
C ASN A 5 -2.85 11.25 -4.55
N VAL A 6 -2.27 10.14 -4.94
CA VAL A 6 -3.01 9.04 -5.56
C VAL A 6 -2.79 7.76 -4.78
N ALA A 7 -3.88 7.09 -4.46
CA ALA A 7 -3.83 5.80 -3.78
C ALA A 7 -3.83 4.66 -4.79
N PHE A 8 -2.97 3.68 -4.55
CA PHE A 8 -2.85 2.48 -5.36
C PHE A 8 -3.03 1.25 -4.49
N SER A 9 -3.30 0.13 -5.12
CA SER A 9 -3.40 -1.14 -4.42
C SER A 9 -2.70 -2.25 -5.20
N ILE A 10 -2.33 -3.30 -4.50
CA ILE A 10 -1.79 -4.50 -5.10
C ILE A 10 -2.42 -5.71 -4.42
N ALA A 11 -2.83 -6.68 -5.22
CA ALA A 11 -3.37 -7.92 -4.70
C ALA A 11 -2.26 -8.89 -4.35
N PHE A 12 -2.40 -9.59 -3.24
CA PHE A 12 -1.49 -10.66 -2.83
C PHE A 12 -2.29 -11.71 -2.08
N GLU A 13 -1.73 -12.91 -2.00
CA GLU A 13 -2.39 -14.04 -1.37
C GLU A 13 -1.62 -14.52 -0.15
N ILE A 14 -2.37 -14.99 0.84
CA ILE A 14 -1.83 -15.69 1.99
C ILE A 14 -2.40 -17.10 1.98
N PRO A 15 -1.56 -18.11 1.81
CA PRO A 15 -2.03 -19.49 1.72
C PRO A 15 -2.45 -20.04 3.09
N LYS A 16 -3.26 -21.09 3.06
CA LYS A 16 -3.63 -21.89 4.23
C LYS A 16 -4.37 -21.11 5.32
N CYS A 17 -5.15 -20.10 4.92
CA CYS A 17 -6.06 -19.44 5.86
C CYS A 17 -7.18 -20.38 6.24
N THR A 18 -7.56 -20.40 7.52
CA THR A 18 -8.67 -21.21 8.00
C THR A 18 -10.00 -20.45 7.95
N ASP A 19 -9.93 -19.12 7.95
CA ASP A 19 -11.12 -18.28 7.80
C ASP A 19 -11.24 -17.82 6.34
N PRO A 20 -12.43 -17.95 5.72
CA PRO A 20 -12.62 -17.55 4.31
C PRO A 20 -12.36 -16.07 4.04
N LYS A 21 -12.43 -15.23 5.06
CA LYS A 21 -12.16 -13.79 4.93
C LYS A 21 -10.77 -13.40 5.46
N GLY A 22 -9.98 -14.40 5.86
CA GLY A 22 -8.62 -14.16 6.31
C GLY A 22 -8.51 -13.49 7.68
N LYS A 23 -9.51 -13.63 8.53
CA LYS A 23 -9.48 -13.01 9.87
C LYS A 23 -8.42 -13.59 10.79
N ASP A 24 -7.95 -14.79 10.48
CA ASP A 24 -6.90 -15.48 11.23
C ASP A 24 -5.48 -15.07 10.81
N VAL A 25 -5.34 -14.17 9.85
CA VAL A 25 -4.03 -13.74 9.36
C VAL A 25 -3.42 -12.72 10.31
N THR A 26 -2.15 -12.93 10.65
CA THR A 26 -1.40 -12.04 11.53
C THR A 26 -0.71 -10.93 10.73
N ALA A 27 -0.34 -9.85 11.41
CA ALA A 27 0.41 -8.75 10.78
C ALA A 27 1.74 -9.25 10.21
N LYS A 28 2.38 -10.19 10.88
CA LYS A 28 3.64 -10.79 10.39
C LYS A 28 3.43 -11.51 9.06
N GLN A 29 2.34 -12.27 8.95
CA GLN A 29 2.00 -12.96 7.70
C GLN A 29 1.73 -11.97 6.57
N PHE A 30 1.02 -10.89 6.85
CA PHE A 30 0.79 -9.84 5.87
C PHE A 30 2.11 -9.23 5.37
N ARG A 31 3.00 -8.87 6.29
CA ARG A 31 4.29 -8.27 5.92
C ARG A 31 5.12 -9.21 5.05
N GLN A 32 5.19 -10.48 5.43
CA GLN A 32 5.94 -11.47 4.67
C GLN A 32 5.34 -11.70 3.28
N ALA A 33 4.03 -11.77 3.19
CA ALA A 33 3.35 -11.99 1.92
C ALA A 33 3.55 -10.81 0.96
N ILE A 34 3.48 -9.59 1.46
CA ILE A 34 3.71 -8.39 0.65
C ILE A 34 5.15 -8.36 0.14
N LEU A 35 6.12 -8.63 1.00
CA LEU A 35 7.52 -8.64 0.60
C LEU A 35 7.81 -9.71 -0.46
N LEU A 36 7.26 -10.90 -0.29
CA LEU A 36 7.42 -11.98 -1.27
C LEU A 36 6.76 -11.62 -2.61
N ARG A 37 5.59 -11.00 -2.56
CA ARG A 37 4.91 -10.55 -3.78
C ARG A 37 5.76 -9.56 -4.55
N LEU A 38 6.30 -8.56 -3.86
CA LEU A 38 7.14 -7.54 -4.48
C LEU A 38 8.45 -8.11 -5.01
N ALA A 39 9.07 -9.04 -4.28
CA ALA A 39 10.32 -9.65 -4.71
C ALA A 39 10.16 -10.49 -5.97
N GLY A 40 8.97 -11.03 -6.23
CA GLY A 40 8.69 -11.84 -7.40
C GLY A 40 8.31 -11.07 -8.65
N LEU A 41 8.24 -9.74 -8.58
CA LEU A 41 7.82 -8.90 -9.70
C LEU A 41 8.98 -8.06 -10.22
N ASP A 42 9.20 -8.06 -11.53
CA ASP A 42 10.08 -7.07 -12.15
C ASP A 42 9.30 -5.74 -12.31
N ASP A 43 9.96 -4.70 -12.82
CA ASP A 43 9.35 -3.38 -12.92
C ASP A 43 8.09 -3.37 -13.80
N GLU A 44 8.12 -4.08 -14.92
CA GLU A 44 6.98 -4.15 -15.82
C GLU A 44 5.81 -4.88 -15.18
N ASP A 45 6.10 -6.01 -14.53
CA ASP A 45 5.09 -6.79 -13.82
C ASP A 45 4.50 -6.00 -12.66
N LEU A 46 5.33 -5.22 -11.97
CA LEU A 46 4.88 -4.38 -10.86
C LEU A 46 3.90 -3.31 -11.33
N LEU A 47 4.23 -2.62 -12.43
CA LEU A 47 3.34 -1.61 -12.99
C LEU A 47 2.01 -2.22 -13.40
N GLU A 48 2.03 -3.38 -14.00
CA GLU A 48 0.82 -4.09 -14.43
C GLU A 48 -0.01 -4.57 -13.24
N ALA A 49 0.64 -5.11 -12.21
CA ALA A 49 -0.03 -5.62 -11.02
C ALA A 49 -0.73 -4.52 -10.22
N ILE A 50 -0.12 -3.35 -10.15
CA ILE A 50 -0.69 -2.22 -9.42
C ILE A 50 -1.77 -1.52 -10.25
N GLY A 51 -1.51 -1.28 -11.53
CA GLY A 51 -2.44 -0.62 -12.43
C GLY A 51 -2.64 0.86 -12.11
N LEU A 52 -3.84 1.35 -12.35
CA LEU A 52 -4.18 2.75 -12.13
C LEU A 52 -4.59 3.00 -10.68
N GLY A 53 -4.44 4.24 -10.25
CA GLY A 53 -4.90 4.66 -8.94
C GLY A 53 -6.42 4.57 -8.84
N PHE A 54 -6.91 4.18 -7.67
CA PHE A 54 -8.34 4.04 -7.43
C PHE A 54 -8.94 5.20 -6.65
N ASP A 55 -8.11 6.04 -6.06
CA ASP A 55 -8.57 7.21 -5.31
C ASP A 55 -7.51 8.28 -5.37
N ASN A 56 -7.95 9.55 -5.37
CA ASN A 56 -7.02 10.67 -5.41
C ASN A 56 -7.64 11.91 -4.79
N TYR A 57 -6.79 12.82 -4.38
CA TYR A 57 -7.19 14.16 -3.97
C TYR A 57 -6.12 15.16 -4.36
N GLU A 58 -6.55 16.39 -4.64
CA GLU A 58 -5.63 17.44 -5.05
C GLU A 58 -4.75 17.87 -3.87
N ASP A 59 -3.45 17.92 -4.11
CA ASP A 59 -2.49 18.44 -3.15
C ASP A 59 -2.45 19.96 -3.27
N THR A 60 -3.23 20.64 -2.43
CA THR A 60 -3.39 22.08 -2.49
C THR A 60 -2.45 22.85 -1.57
N ASN A 61 -1.68 22.15 -0.73
CA ASN A 61 -0.86 22.78 0.28
C ASN A 61 0.51 22.11 0.35
N SER A 62 1.56 22.89 0.08
CA SER A 62 2.94 22.40 0.13
C SER A 62 3.33 21.86 1.51
N MET A 63 2.66 22.26 2.57
CA MET A 63 2.91 21.72 3.90
C MET A 63 2.52 20.25 3.99
N TYR A 64 1.60 19.80 3.18
CA TYR A 64 1.25 18.37 3.09
C TYR A 64 2.39 17.52 2.57
N PHE A 65 3.33 18.11 1.88
CA PHE A 65 4.52 17.40 1.43
C PHE A 65 5.31 16.81 2.58
N ARG A 66 5.33 17.50 3.72
CA ARG A 66 5.98 16.98 4.92
C ARG A 66 5.21 15.82 5.52
N HIS A 67 3.91 15.83 5.36
CA HIS A 67 3.04 14.77 5.86
C HIS A 67 2.90 13.62 4.87
N ALA A 68 3.30 13.84 3.63
CA ALA A 68 3.37 12.79 2.61
C ALA A 68 4.64 11.96 2.71
N ASP A 69 5.57 12.31 3.61
CA ASP A 69 6.70 11.47 3.95
C ASP A 69 6.16 10.14 4.49
N PRO A 70 6.45 8.99 3.84
CA PRO A 70 5.91 7.71 4.28
C PRO A 70 6.21 7.40 5.74
N GLU A 71 7.36 7.82 6.23
CA GLU A 71 7.75 7.58 7.61
C GLU A 71 6.87 8.36 8.59
N ASN A 72 6.61 9.62 8.30
CA ASN A 72 5.72 10.45 9.12
C ASN A 72 4.27 9.97 9.05
N TYR A 73 3.85 9.51 7.89
CA TYR A 73 2.50 8.98 7.71
C TYR A 73 2.29 7.73 8.56
N ILE A 74 3.25 6.81 8.55
CA ILE A 74 3.19 5.58 9.33
C ILE A 74 3.14 5.88 10.82
N LYS A 75 4.01 6.78 11.31
CA LYS A 75 4.04 7.18 12.71
C LYS A 75 2.72 7.80 13.16
N LYS A 76 2.13 8.63 12.32
CA LYS A 76 0.86 9.28 12.63
C LYS A 76 -0.28 8.28 12.72
N ASN A 77 -0.29 7.27 11.87
CA ASN A 77 -1.32 6.24 11.88
C ASN A 77 -1.15 5.24 13.01
N GLU A 78 0.06 4.98 13.45
CA GLU A 78 0.34 4.08 14.57
C GLU A 78 -0.18 4.62 15.90
N ARG A 79 -0.43 5.91 16.00
CA ARG A 79 -0.98 6.53 17.21
C ARG A 79 -2.47 6.31 17.40
N ARG A 80 -3.10 5.71 16.46
CA ARG A 80 -4.48 5.32 16.58
C ARG A 80 -4.58 3.99 17.30
#